data_250a8eafed930296c41e164adad35ffa
#
_entry.id   250a8eafed930296c41e164adad35ffa
#
_cell.length_a   1.000
_cell.length_b   1.000
_cell.length_c   1.000
_cell.angle_alpha   90.00
_cell.angle_beta   90.00
_cell.angle_gamma   90.00
#
_symmetry.space_group_name_H-M   'P 1'
#
loop_
_entity.id
_entity.type
_entity.pdbx_description
1 polymer ?
#
loop_
_entity_poly.entity_id
_entity_poly.type
_entity_poly.pdbx_seq_one_letter_code
_entity_poly.pdbx_strand_id
1 'polypeptide(L)'
;MSAMMSAREGGRAMCPTSPTLYNSKFWKGDDKRRNLVLYRASDDYYFCDKYQNPQTREEYAPILRYAEVLLNEAEAAARAGDKTLALEKLNQVRDRSLADPATQTYKAGDFANTKALVEAILWERRIEFQGEGRRWEDIHRLAADDLLPSCGIPAKIEYNNVKNQG
;
A
#
# COMPACT_ATOMS: atom_id res chain seq x y z
N MET A 1 0.09 -16.71 -9.59
CA MET A 1 0.09 -15.26 -9.28
C MET A 1 1.00 -14.50 -10.24
N SER A 2 2.29 -14.84 -10.36
CA SER A 2 3.27 -14.13 -11.20
C SER A 2 2.84 -13.94 -12.66
N ALA A 3 2.33 -14.97 -13.34
CA ALA A 3 1.90 -14.86 -14.73
C ALA A 3 0.74 -13.86 -14.96
N MET A 4 -0.07 -13.57 -13.95
CA MET A 4 -1.19 -12.61 -14.06
C MET A 4 -0.76 -11.19 -13.67
N MET A 5 0.07 -11.06 -12.65
CA MET A 5 0.43 -9.77 -12.06
C MET A 5 1.61 -9.11 -12.76
N SER A 6 2.59 -9.90 -13.24
CA SER A 6 3.82 -9.38 -13.82
C SER A 6 3.59 -8.64 -15.14
N ALA A 7 4.23 -7.49 -15.28
CA ALA A 7 4.32 -6.75 -16.55
C ALA A 7 5.59 -7.07 -17.34
N ARG A 8 6.41 -8.03 -16.86
CA ARG A 8 7.58 -8.54 -17.57
C ARG A 8 7.16 -9.45 -18.72
N GLU A 9 8.09 -9.73 -19.63
CA GLU A 9 7.86 -10.63 -20.76
C GLU A 9 7.31 -11.99 -20.32
N GLY A 10 6.21 -12.42 -20.94
CA GLY A 10 5.49 -13.64 -20.56
C GLY A 10 4.42 -13.44 -19.47
N GLY A 11 4.33 -12.25 -18.88
CA GLY A 11 3.27 -11.87 -17.95
C GLY A 11 2.08 -11.18 -18.63
N ARG A 12 0.92 -11.21 -17.98
CA ARG A 12 -0.34 -10.62 -18.52
C ARG A 12 -0.57 -9.18 -18.08
N ALA A 13 0.15 -8.67 -17.09
CA ALA A 13 0.02 -7.31 -16.56
C ALA A 13 -1.43 -6.88 -16.25
N MET A 14 -2.19 -7.74 -15.59
CA MET A 14 -3.63 -7.52 -15.39
C MET A 14 -3.95 -6.47 -14.32
N CYS A 15 -3.00 -6.13 -13.46
CA CYS A 15 -3.22 -5.25 -12.32
C CYS A 15 -2.22 -4.09 -12.30
N PRO A 16 -2.52 -2.98 -12.96
CA PRO A 16 -1.69 -1.79 -12.86
C PRO A 16 -1.74 -1.20 -11.45
N THR A 17 -0.65 -0.55 -11.06
CA THR A 17 -0.57 0.25 -9.84
C THR A 17 -1.47 1.47 -9.98
N SER A 18 -2.40 1.66 -9.05
CA SER A 18 -3.26 2.84 -9.05
C SER A 18 -2.42 4.13 -9.01
N PRO A 19 -2.66 5.11 -9.91
CA PRO A 19 -2.02 6.42 -9.84
C PRO A 19 -2.23 7.12 -8.49
N THR A 20 -3.41 6.98 -7.89
CA THR A 20 -3.71 7.48 -6.55
C THR A 20 -2.78 6.88 -5.48
N LEU A 21 -2.41 5.61 -5.62
CA LEU A 21 -1.44 4.98 -4.72
C LEU A 21 -0.02 5.48 -5.02
N TYR A 22 0.37 5.43 -6.29
CA TYR A 22 1.74 5.78 -6.71
C TYR A 22 2.09 7.24 -6.39
N ASN A 23 1.14 8.18 -6.57
CA ASN A 23 1.33 9.61 -6.33
C ASN A 23 0.94 10.03 -4.90
N SER A 24 0.62 9.09 -4.03
CA SER A 24 0.21 9.40 -2.66
C SER A 24 1.34 10.10 -1.87
N LYS A 25 1.00 11.15 -1.14
CA LYS A 25 1.91 11.80 -0.17
C LYS A 25 2.48 10.85 0.88
N PHE A 26 1.80 9.73 1.14
CA PHE A 26 2.24 8.71 2.09
C PHE A 26 3.34 7.81 1.53
N TRP A 27 3.47 7.69 0.21
CA TRP A 27 4.52 6.93 -0.45
C TRP A 27 5.65 7.83 -0.90
N LYS A 28 6.69 7.96 -0.08
CA LYS A 28 7.83 8.83 -0.35
C LYS A 28 8.51 8.47 -1.68
N GLY A 29 9.05 9.47 -2.36
CA GLY A 29 9.69 9.29 -3.66
C GLY A 29 10.94 8.41 -3.63
N ASP A 30 11.63 8.40 -2.50
CA ASP A 30 12.84 7.64 -2.21
C ASP A 30 12.60 6.33 -1.43
N ASP A 31 11.33 5.95 -1.22
CA ASP A 31 10.97 4.67 -0.60
C ASP A 31 11.46 3.50 -1.47
N LYS A 32 12.24 2.61 -0.90
CA LYS A 32 12.86 1.46 -1.59
C LYS A 32 11.85 0.53 -2.25
N ARG A 33 10.59 0.51 -1.78
CA ARG A 33 9.52 -0.28 -2.38
C ARG A 33 9.10 0.23 -3.77
N ARG A 34 9.48 1.46 -4.14
CA ARG A 34 9.31 1.95 -5.51
C ARG A 34 10.13 1.16 -6.53
N ASN A 35 11.20 0.50 -6.09
CA ASN A 35 11.97 -0.43 -6.92
C ASN A 35 11.20 -1.72 -7.25
N LEU A 36 10.07 -1.96 -6.58
CA LEU A 36 9.14 -3.05 -6.89
C LEU A 36 7.95 -2.58 -7.76
N VAL A 37 8.15 -1.49 -8.48
CA VAL A 37 7.19 -0.96 -9.46
C VAL A 37 7.88 -0.82 -10.80
N LEU A 38 7.32 -1.49 -11.81
CA LEU A 38 7.81 -1.45 -13.17
C LEU A 38 6.94 -0.51 -14.01
N TYR A 39 7.55 0.47 -14.67
CA TYR A 39 6.90 1.28 -15.68
C TYR A 39 6.95 0.57 -17.04
N ARG A 40 5.79 0.43 -17.70
CA ARG A 40 5.70 -0.12 -19.05
C ARG A 40 5.29 0.98 -20.03
N ALA A 41 6.23 1.39 -20.88
CA ALA A 41 6.06 2.53 -21.78
C ALA A 41 4.98 2.30 -22.85
N SER A 42 4.76 1.05 -23.30
CA SER A 42 3.73 0.73 -24.30
C SER A 42 2.32 1.09 -23.84
N ASP A 43 2.06 1.03 -22.55
CA ASP A 43 0.75 1.28 -21.95
C ASP A 43 0.72 2.61 -21.20
N ASP A 44 1.90 3.17 -20.93
CA ASP A 44 2.10 4.33 -20.05
C ASP A 44 1.57 4.08 -18.62
N TYR A 45 1.86 2.87 -18.08
CA TYR A 45 1.39 2.43 -16.78
C TYR A 45 2.49 1.90 -15.89
N TYR A 46 2.26 2.01 -14.57
CA TYR A 46 3.05 1.37 -13.55
C TYR A 46 2.41 0.06 -13.12
N PHE A 47 3.23 -0.97 -12.88
CA PHE A 47 2.79 -2.30 -12.46
C PHE A 47 3.55 -2.75 -11.24
N CYS A 48 2.90 -3.55 -10.37
CA CYS A 48 3.57 -4.20 -9.27
C CYS A 48 4.59 -5.24 -9.79
N ASP A 49 5.85 -5.09 -9.41
CA ASP A 49 6.95 -5.94 -9.83
C ASP A 49 7.45 -6.88 -8.72
N LYS A 50 6.62 -7.19 -7.75
CA LYS A 50 6.93 -8.20 -6.71
C LYS A 50 7.03 -9.61 -7.29
N TYR A 51 6.36 -9.86 -8.42
CA TYR A 51 6.33 -11.14 -9.12
C TYR A 51 7.13 -11.01 -10.41
N GLN A 52 8.35 -11.52 -10.43
CA GLN A 52 9.33 -11.24 -11.48
C GLN A 52 9.52 -12.40 -12.48
N ASN A 53 9.01 -13.58 -12.16
CA ASN A 53 9.23 -14.79 -12.96
C ASN A 53 7.90 -15.35 -13.54
N PRO A 54 7.25 -14.62 -14.46
CA PRO A 54 5.97 -15.06 -15.03
C PRO A 54 6.07 -16.33 -15.88
N GLN A 55 7.27 -16.65 -16.39
CA GLN A 55 7.52 -17.82 -17.23
C GLN A 55 7.59 -19.10 -16.41
N THR A 56 8.38 -19.13 -15.33
CA THR A 56 8.53 -20.32 -14.49
C THR A 56 7.34 -20.52 -13.54
N ARG A 57 6.68 -19.42 -13.13
CA ARG A 57 5.53 -19.42 -12.22
C ARG A 57 5.81 -20.01 -10.83
N GLU A 58 7.05 -20.01 -10.42
CA GLU A 58 7.52 -20.64 -9.18
C GLU A 58 7.42 -19.73 -7.96
N GLU A 59 7.03 -18.47 -8.13
CA GLU A 59 6.92 -17.52 -7.05
C GLU A 59 5.66 -17.75 -6.19
N TYR A 60 5.90 -17.84 -4.89
CA TYR A 60 4.83 -18.02 -3.91
C TYR A 60 4.04 -16.72 -3.70
N ALA A 61 2.73 -16.83 -3.69
CA ALA A 61 1.87 -15.75 -3.20
C ALA A 61 1.89 -15.76 -1.65
N PRO A 62 2.27 -14.67 -0.98
CA PRO A 62 2.24 -14.64 0.48
C PRO A 62 0.79 -14.70 0.97
N ILE A 63 0.52 -15.64 1.90
CA ILE A 63 -0.79 -15.78 2.55
C ILE A 63 -0.83 -14.92 3.81
N LEU A 64 0.23 -14.92 4.60
CA LEU A 64 0.38 -14.14 5.81
C LEU A 64 1.83 -13.69 5.95
N ARG A 65 2.03 -12.42 6.31
CA ARG A 65 3.35 -11.87 6.58
C ARG A 65 3.38 -11.12 7.91
N TYR A 66 4.51 -11.12 8.58
CA TYR A 66 4.67 -10.43 9.86
C TYR A 66 4.33 -8.93 9.79
N ALA A 67 4.58 -8.28 8.65
CA ALA A 67 4.15 -6.90 8.41
C ALA A 67 2.62 -6.71 8.55
N GLU A 68 1.81 -7.72 8.23
CA GLU A 68 0.36 -7.66 8.40
C GLU A 68 -0.02 -7.69 9.87
N VAL A 69 0.63 -8.55 10.67
CA VAL A 69 0.42 -8.61 12.12
C VAL A 69 0.75 -7.26 12.77
N LEU A 70 1.91 -6.68 12.41
CA LEU A 70 2.33 -5.38 12.94
C LEU A 70 1.36 -4.25 12.56
N LEU A 71 0.89 -4.21 11.32
CA LEU A 71 -0.04 -3.16 10.89
C LEU A 71 -1.45 -3.36 11.43
N ASN A 72 -1.87 -4.59 11.71
CA ASN A 72 -3.12 -4.88 12.42
C ASN A 72 -3.02 -4.41 13.88
N GLU A 73 -1.90 -4.68 14.55
CA GLU A 73 -1.62 -4.21 15.91
C GLU A 73 -1.56 -2.68 15.96
N ALA A 74 -0.88 -2.04 14.99
CA ALA A 74 -0.82 -0.58 14.87
C ALA A 74 -2.21 0.04 14.79
N GLU A 75 -3.08 -0.50 13.93
CA GLU A 75 -4.46 0.01 13.76
C GLU A 75 -5.28 -0.20 15.03
N ALA A 76 -5.22 -1.38 15.64
CA ALA A 76 -5.93 -1.68 16.89
C ALA A 76 -5.50 -0.75 18.02
N ALA A 77 -4.18 -0.54 18.20
CA ALA A 77 -3.63 0.36 19.20
C ALA A 77 -4.07 1.82 18.95
N ALA A 78 -4.02 2.29 17.70
CA ALA A 78 -4.47 3.63 17.36
C ALA A 78 -5.95 3.85 17.68
N ARG A 79 -6.81 2.87 17.38
CA ARG A 79 -8.25 2.91 17.68
C ARG A 79 -8.54 2.84 19.17
N ALA A 80 -7.71 2.14 19.94
CA ALA A 80 -7.77 2.07 21.40
C ALA A 80 -7.20 3.31 22.11
N GLY A 81 -6.60 4.26 21.36
CA GLY A 81 -6.00 5.48 21.92
C GLY A 81 -4.53 5.34 22.29
N ASP A 82 -3.93 4.16 22.15
CA ASP A 82 -2.50 3.96 22.38
C ASP A 82 -1.67 4.39 21.16
N LYS A 83 -1.47 5.71 21.07
CA LYS A 83 -0.71 6.33 19.98
C LYS A 83 0.76 5.88 19.97
N THR A 84 1.34 5.60 21.12
CA THR A 84 2.75 5.19 21.24
C THR A 84 2.97 3.83 20.61
N LEU A 85 2.19 2.84 21.02
CA LEU A 85 2.25 1.49 20.45
C LEU A 85 1.91 1.51 18.94
N ALA A 86 0.88 2.26 18.55
CA ALA A 86 0.50 2.40 17.16
C ALA A 86 1.64 2.90 16.27
N LEU A 87 2.35 3.93 16.72
CA LEU A 87 3.51 4.48 15.98
C LEU A 87 4.69 3.51 15.98
N GLU A 88 4.97 2.84 17.08
CA GLU A 88 6.01 1.82 17.15
C GLU A 88 5.80 0.75 16.07
N LYS A 89 4.60 0.17 16.00
CA LYS A 89 4.30 -0.92 15.05
C LYS A 89 4.24 -0.43 13.61
N LEU A 90 3.68 0.75 13.37
CA LEU A 90 3.67 1.37 12.05
C LEU A 90 5.10 1.61 11.54
N ASN A 91 5.96 2.19 12.37
CA ASN A 91 7.33 2.52 11.99
C ASN A 91 8.19 1.26 11.81
N GLN A 92 7.96 0.18 12.55
CA GLN A 92 8.64 -1.09 12.31
C GLN A 92 8.45 -1.61 10.87
N VAL A 93 7.29 -1.39 10.28
CA VAL A 93 7.05 -1.76 8.88
C VAL A 93 7.60 -0.71 7.92
N ARG A 94 7.37 0.56 8.20
CA ARG A 94 7.70 1.67 7.32
C ARG A 94 9.20 1.92 7.19
N ASP A 95 9.90 2.02 8.33
CA ASP A 95 11.29 2.54 8.39
C ASP A 95 12.29 1.65 7.65
N ARG A 96 12.06 0.34 7.57
CA ARG A 96 12.90 -0.60 6.79
C ARG A 96 12.96 -0.26 5.29
N SER A 97 11.94 0.45 4.80
CA SER A 97 11.79 0.78 3.38
C SER A 97 12.16 2.23 3.06
N LEU A 98 12.28 3.08 4.06
CA LEU A 98 12.70 4.47 3.87
C LEU A 98 14.18 4.55 3.50
N ALA A 99 14.53 5.53 2.68
CA ALA A 99 15.93 5.83 2.37
C ALA A 99 16.65 6.45 3.57
N ASP A 100 15.96 7.34 4.27
CA ASP A 100 16.44 8.00 5.48
C ASP A 100 15.42 7.91 6.63
N PRO A 101 15.40 6.80 7.40
CA PRO A 101 14.51 6.65 8.53
C PRO A 101 14.72 7.71 9.62
N ALA A 102 15.93 8.24 9.77
CA ALA A 102 16.22 9.22 10.82
C ALA A 102 15.40 10.51 10.69
N THR A 103 15.09 10.91 9.45
CA THR A 103 14.31 12.12 9.16
C THR A 103 12.88 11.84 8.73
N GLN A 104 12.59 10.63 8.24
CA GLN A 104 11.31 10.30 7.59
C GLN A 104 10.38 9.41 8.45
N THR A 105 10.85 8.86 9.56
CA THR A 105 10.02 8.10 10.51
C THR A 105 8.90 8.96 11.07
N TYR A 106 7.73 8.37 11.28
CA TYR A 106 6.60 9.11 11.85
C TYR A 106 6.77 9.37 13.34
N LYS A 107 6.40 10.59 13.74
CA LYS A 107 6.43 11.06 15.13
C LYS A 107 5.01 11.36 15.61
N ALA A 108 4.84 11.42 16.93
CA ALA A 108 3.54 11.71 17.53
C ALA A 108 2.93 13.06 17.08
N GLY A 109 3.78 14.05 16.80
CA GLY A 109 3.35 15.37 16.32
C GLY A 109 2.85 15.41 14.88
N ASP A 110 3.12 14.35 14.07
CA ASP A 110 2.72 14.33 12.66
C ASP A 110 1.21 14.07 12.47
N PHE A 111 0.51 13.66 13.53
CA PHE A 111 -0.89 13.30 13.49
C PHE A 111 -1.72 14.12 14.47
N ALA A 112 -2.62 14.94 13.93
CA ALA A 112 -3.51 15.82 14.71
C ALA A 112 -4.50 15.03 15.59
N ASN A 113 -4.91 13.83 15.17
CA ASN A 113 -5.89 13.00 15.85
C ASN A 113 -5.77 11.52 15.45
N THR A 114 -6.56 10.66 16.11
CA THR A 114 -6.62 9.22 15.83
C THR A 114 -6.97 8.92 14.38
N LYS A 115 -7.91 9.66 13.80
CA LYS A 115 -8.30 9.49 12.40
C LYS A 115 -7.12 9.63 11.44
N ALA A 116 -6.31 10.67 11.61
CA ALA A 116 -5.14 10.91 10.77
C ALA A 116 -4.09 9.80 10.91
N LEU A 117 -3.90 9.27 12.12
CA LEU A 117 -2.99 8.15 12.35
C LEU A 117 -3.50 6.85 11.72
N VAL A 118 -4.77 6.52 11.91
CA VAL A 118 -5.38 5.34 11.29
C VAL A 118 -5.34 5.45 9.76
N GLU A 119 -5.61 6.62 9.21
CA GLU A 119 -5.46 6.86 7.77
C GLU A 119 -4.04 6.56 7.28
N ALA A 120 -3.01 7.02 7.98
CA ALA A 120 -1.63 6.74 7.61
C ALA A 120 -1.29 5.24 7.70
N ILE A 121 -1.79 4.52 8.71
CA ILE A 121 -1.63 3.07 8.82
C ILE A 121 -2.29 2.36 7.63
N LEU A 122 -3.49 2.76 7.24
CA LEU A 122 -4.19 2.18 6.08
C LEU A 122 -3.47 2.47 4.76
N TRP A 123 -2.86 3.64 4.61
CA TRP A 123 -2.01 3.93 3.46
C TRP A 123 -0.74 3.08 3.46
N GLU A 124 -0.11 2.89 4.61
CA GLU A 124 1.05 2.00 4.73
C GLU A 124 0.69 0.56 4.35
N ARG A 125 -0.48 0.06 4.77
CA ARG A 125 -1.02 -1.24 4.34
C ARG A 125 -1.16 -1.32 2.81
N ARG A 126 -1.70 -0.29 2.17
CA ARG A 126 -1.86 -0.26 0.71
C ARG A 126 -0.53 -0.31 -0.03
N ILE A 127 0.48 0.41 0.47
CA ILE A 127 1.83 0.43 -0.09
C ILE A 127 2.49 -0.93 0.11
N GLU A 128 2.45 -1.44 1.34
CA GLU A 128 3.12 -2.68 1.74
C GLU A 128 2.55 -3.92 1.04
N PHE A 129 1.23 -4.00 0.92
CA PHE A 129 0.53 -5.17 0.38
C PHE A 129 0.08 -5.01 -1.07
N GLN A 130 0.66 -4.09 -1.82
CA GLN A 130 0.39 -3.95 -3.23
C GLN A 130 0.62 -5.30 -3.95
N GLY A 131 -0.37 -5.74 -4.74
CA GLY A 131 -0.30 -6.99 -5.46
C GLY A 131 -0.55 -8.27 -4.63
N GLU A 132 -0.88 -8.14 -3.32
CA GLU A 132 -1.08 -9.28 -2.40
C GLU A 132 -2.56 -9.55 -2.05
N GLY A 133 -3.50 -8.80 -2.64
CA GLY A 133 -4.94 -9.03 -2.47
C GLY A 133 -5.57 -8.36 -1.23
N ARG A 134 -4.79 -7.85 -0.28
CA ARG A 134 -5.26 -7.34 1.02
C ARG A 134 -6.16 -6.10 0.94
N ARG A 135 -6.07 -5.34 -0.15
CA ARG A 135 -6.90 -4.13 -0.29
C ARG A 135 -8.39 -4.41 -0.33
N TRP A 136 -8.81 -5.55 -0.89
CA TRP A 136 -10.22 -5.92 -0.95
C TRP A 136 -10.82 -6.14 0.45
N GLU A 137 -10.10 -6.84 1.31
CA GLU A 137 -10.47 -7.06 2.70
C GLU A 137 -10.62 -5.73 3.46
N ASP A 138 -9.63 -4.83 3.31
CA ASP A 138 -9.66 -3.51 3.93
C ASP A 138 -10.86 -2.67 3.44
N ILE A 139 -11.19 -2.69 2.16
CA ILE A 139 -12.35 -1.97 1.61
C ILE A 139 -13.65 -2.46 2.26
N HIS A 140 -13.83 -3.77 2.36
CA HIS A 140 -15.05 -4.34 2.91
C HIS A 140 -15.20 -4.07 4.41
N ARG A 141 -14.16 -4.30 5.21
CA ARG A 141 -14.23 -4.07 6.65
C ARG A 141 -14.39 -2.60 7.03
N LEU A 142 -13.94 -1.68 6.17
CA LEU A 142 -14.04 -0.24 6.39
C LEU A 142 -15.29 0.40 5.77
N ALA A 143 -16.13 -0.38 5.09
CA ALA A 143 -17.33 0.14 4.43
C ALA A 143 -18.33 0.77 5.42
N ALA A 144 -18.37 0.28 6.65
CA ALA A 144 -19.22 0.76 7.75
C ALA A 144 -18.39 1.29 8.92
N ASP A 145 -17.19 1.80 8.66
CA ASP A 145 -16.29 2.30 9.71
C ASP A 145 -16.70 3.71 10.16
N ASP A 146 -17.00 3.87 11.44
CA ASP A 146 -17.44 5.15 12.02
C ASP A 146 -16.33 6.22 12.01
N LEU A 147 -15.08 5.81 12.11
CA LEU A 147 -13.93 6.73 12.11
C LEU A 147 -13.60 7.24 10.71
N LEU A 148 -13.76 6.37 9.70
CA LEU A 148 -13.40 6.64 8.30
C LEU A 148 -14.56 6.31 7.34
N PRO A 149 -15.71 6.96 7.46
CA PRO A 149 -16.93 6.59 6.72
C PRO A 149 -16.80 6.69 5.20
N SER A 150 -15.77 7.37 4.70
CA SER A 150 -15.48 7.51 3.27
C SER A 150 -14.55 6.42 2.71
N CYS A 151 -14.10 5.49 3.55
CA CYS A 151 -13.17 4.43 3.14
C CYS A 151 -13.85 3.19 2.54
N GLY A 152 -15.15 3.22 2.23
CA GLY A 152 -15.87 2.15 1.57
C GLY A 152 -15.38 1.82 0.16
N ILE A 153 -16.18 1.10 -0.61
CA ILE A 153 -15.84 0.73 -1.98
C ILE A 153 -15.70 2.03 -2.81
N PRO A 154 -14.52 2.33 -3.32
CA PRO A 154 -14.33 3.53 -4.12
C PRO A 154 -15.10 3.42 -5.44
N ALA A 155 -15.58 4.54 -5.94
CA ALA A 155 -16.14 4.60 -7.30
C ALA A 155 -15.09 4.08 -8.29
N LYS A 156 -15.55 3.28 -9.27
CA LYS A 156 -14.68 2.82 -10.36
C LYS A 156 -14.34 4.04 -11.22
N ILE A 157 -13.10 4.46 -11.15
CA ILE A 157 -12.57 5.50 -12.03
C ILE A 157 -11.99 4.79 -13.23
N GLU A 158 -12.49 5.12 -14.42
CA GLU A 158 -11.86 4.64 -15.64
C GLU A 158 -10.44 5.18 -15.71
N TYR A 159 -9.51 4.33 -16.07
CA TYR A 159 -8.09 4.63 -16.04
C TYR A 159 -7.71 5.87 -16.88
N ASN A 160 -8.40 6.07 -18.00
CA ASN A 160 -8.21 7.23 -18.88
C ASN A 160 -8.60 8.58 -18.25
N ASN A 161 -9.44 8.58 -17.21
CA ASN A 161 -9.85 9.79 -16.50
C ASN A 161 -8.85 10.22 -15.41
N VAL A 162 -7.95 9.35 -15.01
CA VAL A 162 -6.96 9.68 -13.96
C VAL A 162 -5.80 10.52 -14.51
N LYS A 163 -5.51 10.40 -15.81
CA LYS A 163 -4.50 11.23 -16.49
C LYS A 163 -4.90 12.72 -16.55
N ASN A 164 -6.19 13.02 -16.47
CA ASN A 164 -6.73 14.38 -16.59
C ASN A 164 -7.02 15.06 -15.25
N GLN A 165 -6.68 14.43 -14.13
CA GLN A 165 -6.87 14.98 -12.77
C GLN A 165 -5.54 15.33 -12.09
N GLY A 166 -4.52 15.65 -12.86
CA GLY A 166 -3.25 16.20 -12.40
C GLY A 166 -3.33 17.71 -12.19
#